data_f67a65b10f44b6dae1a7d49150bab515
#
_entry.id   f67a65b10f44b6dae1a7d49150bab515
#
_cell.length_a   1.000
_cell.length_b   1.000
_cell.length_c   1.000
_cell.angle_alpha   90.00
_cell.angle_beta   90.00
_cell.angle_gamma   90.00
#
_symmetry.space_group_name_H-M   'P 1'
#
loop_
_entity.id
_entity.type
_entity.pdbx_description
1 polymer ?
#
loop_
_entity_poly.entity_id
_entity_poly.type
_entity_poly.pdbx_seq_one_letter_code
_entity_poly.pdbx_strand_id
1 'polypeptide(L)'
;MFNNKLFRRPLSAMAFMAAILVSATTISCTKDDDDKDNDVVEAETFSGKLTVNFKGSDFTTDNITVRVSDVVFSNSDKTQGTLSLNFEKVKFVPQMPVSLDITVPGVAFKIISKNKAEISGNGIVPLTGGKGYEMYAVTGLTGEITDENDSSRSDDSISFSLKFGDYPTSYSGVEAD
;
A
#
# COMPACT_ATOMS: atom_id res chain seq x y z
N MET A 1 -7.85 22.52 -9.47
CA MET A 1 -7.80 21.17 -10.05
C MET A 1 -6.53 20.54 -9.53
N PHE A 2 -6.63 19.75 -8.44
CA PHE A 2 -5.46 19.12 -7.80
C PHE A 2 -5.08 17.88 -8.63
N ASN A 3 -3.90 17.89 -9.21
CA ASN A 3 -3.34 16.75 -9.91
C ASN A 3 -2.75 15.81 -8.85
N ASN A 4 -3.52 14.82 -8.40
CA ASN A 4 -3.08 13.85 -7.40
C ASN A 4 -2.09 12.88 -8.05
N LYS A 5 -0.80 13.20 -7.98
CA LYS A 5 0.28 12.36 -8.51
C LYS A 5 0.65 11.19 -7.59
N LEU A 6 0.30 11.27 -6.29
CA LEU A 6 0.71 10.32 -5.25
C LEU A 6 0.33 8.87 -5.56
N PHE A 7 -0.68 8.62 -6.38
CA PHE A 7 -1.14 7.28 -6.77
C PHE A 7 -1.39 7.18 -8.28
N ARG A 8 -0.72 8.01 -9.10
CA ARG A 8 -0.85 8.01 -10.56
C ARG A 8 0.52 7.98 -11.22
N ARG A 9 1.13 6.81 -11.35
CA ARG A 9 2.22 6.64 -12.32
C ARG A 9 1.64 6.09 -13.63
N PRO A 10 1.86 6.78 -14.79
CA PRO A 10 1.55 6.16 -16.07
C PRO A 10 2.52 5.00 -16.29
N LEU A 11 1.98 3.84 -16.65
CA LEU A 11 2.76 2.71 -17.16
C LEU A 11 3.79 3.21 -18.17
N SER A 12 5.07 3.07 -17.84
CA SER A 12 6.15 3.17 -18.81
C SER A 12 5.97 2.04 -19.81
N ALA A 13 5.54 2.38 -21.02
CA ALA A 13 5.29 1.45 -22.10
C ALA A 13 6.59 0.74 -22.49
N MET A 14 6.84 -0.45 -21.95
CA MET A 14 7.70 -1.42 -22.60
C MET A 14 6.89 -2.11 -23.70
N ALA A 15 7.15 -1.65 -24.93
CA ALA A 15 6.64 -2.25 -26.13
C ALA A 15 7.14 -3.70 -26.27
N PHE A 16 6.29 -4.68 -25.99
CA PHE A 16 6.45 -6.02 -26.53
C PHE A 16 5.61 -6.15 -27.80
N MET A 17 6.27 -6.01 -28.95
CA MET A 17 5.76 -6.46 -30.23
C MET A 17 5.61 -7.98 -30.19
N ALA A 18 4.38 -8.46 -30.13
CA ALA A 18 4.05 -9.80 -30.60
C ALA A 18 2.91 -9.67 -31.60
N ALA A 19 3.29 -9.77 -32.87
CA ALA A 19 2.35 -9.90 -33.97
C ALA A 19 1.67 -11.26 -33.86
N ILE A 20 0.33 -11.28 -33.80
CA ILE A 20 -0.48 -12.42 -34.21
C ILE A 20 -1.66 -11.88 -35.00
N LEU A 21 -1.61 -12.16 -36.30
CA LEU A 21 -2.74 -12.15 -37.22
C LEU A 21 -3.77 -13.18 -36.75
N VAL A 22 -5.07 -12.87 -36.77
CA VAL A 22 -6.10 -13.67 -37.47
C VAL A 22 -7.50 -13.08 -37.28
N SER A 23 -8.09 -12.79 -38.44
CA SER A 23 -9.50 -12.90 -38.86
C SER A 23 -10.62 -12.15 -38.15
N ALA A 24 -11.24 -11.37 -39.02
CA ALA A 24 -12.50 -10.67 -38.84
C ALA A 24 -13.69 -11.63 -38.57
N THR A 25 -14.50 -11.26 -37.56
CA THR A 25 -15.94 -11.45 -37.60
C THR A 25 -16.62 -10.20 -37.06
N THR A 26 -17.38 -9.56 -37.89
CA THR A 26 -18.25 -8.43 -37.58
C THR A 26 -19.40 -8.90 -36.70
N ILE A 27 -19.46 -8.38 -35.47
CA ILE A 27 -20.71 -8.35 -34.70
C ILE A 27 -20.91 -6.90 -34.24
N SER A 28 -21.91 -6.28 -34.88
CA SER A 28 -22.49 -5.02 -34.45
C SER A 28 -23.16 -5.25 -33.10
N CYS A 29 -22.74 -4.56 -32.07
CA CYS A 29 -23.54 -4.34 -30.86
C CYS A 29 -23.30 -2.93 -30.36
N THR A 30 -24.41 -2.28 -30.21
CA THR A 30 -24.72 -0.99 -29.63
C THR A 30 -23.83 -0.54 -28.48
N LYS A 31 -23.41 0.74 -28.59
CA LYS A 31 -22.84 1.55 -27.52
C LYS A 31 -23.74 1.56 -26.29
N ASP A 32 -23.23 1.10 -25.18
CA ASP A 32 -23.52 1.64 -23.86
C ASP A 32 -22.17 2.09 -23.30
N ASP A 33 -21.97 3.42 -23.36
CA ASP A 33 -20.81 4.12 -22.78
C ASP A 33 -21.01 4.17 -21.26
N ASP A 34 -20.72 3.07 -20.56
CA ASP A 34 -20.37 3.11 -19.14
C ASP A 34 -18.85 3.04 -19.03
N ASP A 35 -18.19 4.15 -19.38
CA ASP A 35 -16.81 4.42 -18.99
C ASP A 35 -16.73 4.52 -17.46
N LYS A 36 -16.78 3.37 -16.80
CA LYS A 36 -16.20 3.26 -15.45
C LYS A 36 -14.69 3.32 -15.68
N ASP A 37 -14.14 4.53 -15.57
CA ASP A 37 -12.73 4.76 -15.30
C ASP A 37 -12.39 3.98 -14.02
N ASN A 38 -12.09 2.68 -14.18
CA ASN A 38 -11.35 1.94 -13.19
C ASN A 38 -9.93 2.50 -13.22
N ASP A 39 -9.73 3.62 -12.53
CA ASP A 39 -8.37 4.08 -12.18
C ASP A 39 -7.75 2.98 -11.31
N VAL A 40 -7.11 2.01 -11.95
CA VAL A 40 -6.30 1.01 -11.25
C VAL A 40 -5.09 1.77 -10.72
N VAL A 41 -5.11 2.04 -9.43
CA VAL A 41 -3.95 2.58 -8.72
C VAL A 41 -2.94 1.45 -8.61
N GLU A 42 -1.76 1.64 -9.21
CA GLU A 42 -0.68 0.66 -9.09
C GLU A 42 -0.24 0.53 -7.64
N ALA A 43 0.12 -0.69 -7.26
CA ALA A 43 0.63 -0.94 -5.92
C ALA A 43 2.06 -0.41 -5.81
N GLU A 44 2.32 0.35 -4.76
CA GLU A 44 3.65 0.86 -4.43
C GLU A 44 4.33 -0.05 -3.42
N THR A 45 5.62 -0.27 -3.59
CA THR A 45 6.41 -1.17 -2.73
C THR A 45 7.52 -0.38 -2.06
N PHE A 46 7.62 -0.54 -0.74
CA PHE A 46 8.62 0.14 0.08
C PHE A 46 9.49 -0.90 0.77
N SER A 47 10.81 -0.65 0.83
CA SER A 47 11.76 -1.45 1.60
C SER A 47 12.30 -0.62 2.76
N GLY A 48 12.32 -1.20 3.95
CA GLY A 48 12.68 -0.41 5.11
C GLY A 48 12.89 -1.21 6.39
N LYS A 49 12.81 -0.48 7.48
CA LYS A 49 13.06 -0.95 8.83
C LYS A 49 11.77 -1.09 9.61
N LEU A 50 11.54 -2.28 10.17
CA LEU A 50 10.45 -2.56 11.09
C LEU A 50 11.01 -2.72 12.50
N THR A 51 10.48 -1.98 13.45
CA THR A 51 10.81 -2.12 14.87
C THR A 51 9.58 -2.52 15.65
N VAL A 52 9.68 -3.60 16.41
CA VAL A 52 8.61 -4.12 17.28
C VAL A 52 9.09 -4.08 18.72
N ASN A 53 8.31 -3.45 19.61
CA ASN A 53 8.57 -3.52 21.04
C ASN A 53 7.92 -4.78 21.62
N PHE A 54 8.74 -5.69 22.09
CA PHE A 54 8.31 -6.92 22.74
C PHE A 54 8.74 -6.91 24.20
N LYS A 55 7.78 -6.80 25.12
CA LYS A 55 8.02 -6.79 26.57
C LYS A 55 9.05 -5.75 27.03
N GLY A 56 9.01 -4.56 26.44
CA GLY A 56 9.91 -3.46 26.77
C GLY A 56 11.28 -3.49 26.09
N SER A 57 11.50 -4.44 25.18
CA SER A 57 12.70 -4.51 24.35
C SER A 57 12.36 -4.32 22.89
N ASP A 58 13.11 -3.48 22.19
CA ASP A 58 12.94 -3.26 20.76
C ASP A 58 13.65 -4.35 19.98
N PHE A 59 12.92 -4.93 19.05
CA PHE A 59 13.42 -5.83 18.04
C PHE A 59 13.27 -5.18 16.66
N THR A 60 14.39 -4.94 15.99
CA THR A 60 14.44 -4.29 14.69
C THR A 60 14.86 -5.28 13.61
N THR A 61 14.13 -5.26 12.49
CA THR A 61 14.43 -6.02 11.29
C THR A 61 14.58 -5.05 10.12
N ASP A 62 15.70 -5.14 9.42
CA ASP A 62 15.96 -4.35 8.21
C ASP A 62 15.41 -5.07 6.97
N ASN A 63 15.23 -4.33 5.87
CA ASN A 63 14.79 -4.82 4.56
C ASN A 63 13.42 -5.53 4.60
N ILE A 64 12.53 -5.03 5.44
CA ILE A 64 11.13 -5.45 5.42
C ILE A 64 10.42 -4.74 4.28
N THR A 65 9.75 -5.54 3.45
CA THR A 65 8.91 -5.03 2.37
C THR A 65 7.51 -4.72 2.89
N VAL A 66 7.05 -3.49 2.62
CA VAL A 66 5.66 -3.08 2.81
C VAL A 66 5.11 -2.62 1.47
N ARG A 67 4.03 -3.25 1.02
CA ARG A 67 3.35 -2.91 -0.22
C ARG A 67 2.03 -2.24 0.09
N VAL A 68 1.81 -1.07 -0.51
CA VAL A 68 0.53 -0.36 -0.51
C VAL A 68 -0.29 -0.84 -1.69
N SER A 69 -1.51 -1.32 -1.45
CA SER A 69 -2.42 -1.82 -2.49
C SER A 69 -3.88 -1.51 -2.17
N ASP A 70 -4.79 -1.96 -3.02
CA ASP A 70 -6.24 -1.85 -2.84
C ASP A 70 -6.71 -0.43 -2.52
N VAL A 71 -6.11 0.56 -3.20
CA VAL A 71 -6.45 1.97 -2.98
C VAL A 71 -7.84 2.25 -3.54
N VAL A 72 -8.75 2.65 -2.66
CA VAL A 72 -10.14 2.98 -2.99
C VAL A 72 -10.44 4.40 -2.52
N PHE A 73 -10.74 5.29 -3.43
CA PHE A 73 -11.15 6.66 -3.10
C PHE A 73 -12.60 6.69 -2.61
N SER A 74 -12.86 7.43 -1.52
CA SER A 74 -14.19 7.56 -0.92
C SER A 74 -14.93 8.83 -1.36
N ASN A 75 -14.24 9.74 -2.07
CA ASN A 75 -14.80 11.00 -2.53
C ASN A 75 -14.44 11.29 -4.00
N SER A 76 -15.27 12.10 -4.67
CA SER A 76 -15.10 12.50 -6.08
C SER A 76 -13.80 13.26 -6.35
N ASP A 77 -13.30 14.00 -5.35
CA ASP A 77 -12.07 14.79 -5.47
C ASP A 77 -10.81 13.92 -5.35
N LYS A 78 -10.97 12.61 -5.07
CA LYS A 78 -9.88 11.63 -4.90
C LYS A 78 -8.82 12.11 -3.91
N THR A 79 -9.26 12.68 -2.78
CA THR A 79 -8.36 13.19 -1.73
C THR A 79 -8.34 12.33 -0.47
N GLN A 80 -9.25 11.39 -0.36
CA GLN A 80 -9.33 10.47 0.78
C GLN A 80 -9.94 9.14 0.38
N GLY A 81 -9.64 8.10 1.16
CA GLY A 81 -10.11 6.76 0.90
C GLY A 81 -9.54 5.74 1.85
N THR A 82 -9.43 4.51 1.38
CA THR A 82 -8.80 3.40 2.10
C THR A 82 -7.76 2.71 1.23
N LEU A 83 -6.79 2.08 1.88
CA LEU A 83 -5.76 1.26 1.26
C LEU A 83 -5.46 0.02 2.11
N SER A 84 -4.68 -0.90 1.58
CA SER A 84 -4.14 -2.04 2.31
C SER A 84 -2.62 -1.89 2.49
N LEU A 85 -2.11 -2.19 3.70
CA LEU A 85 -0.68 -2.35 3.95
C LEU A 85 -0.35 -3.84 4.01
N ASN A 86 0.49 -4.31 3.10
CA ASN A 86 0.91 -5.70 3.03
C ASN A 86 2.38 -5.80 3.44
N PHE A 87 2.62 -6.47 4.55
CA PHE A 87 3.95 -6.74 5.07
C PHE A 87 4.41 -8.12 4.61
N GLU A 88 5.61 -8.22 4.08
CA GLU A 88 6.18 -9.48 3.63
C GLU A 88 7.25 -10.00 4.59
N LYS A 89 7.15 -11.28 4.92
CA LYS A 89 8.16 -12.04 5.69
C LYS A 89 8.51 -11.43 7.06
N VAL A 90 7.51 -10.90 7.77
CA VAL A 90 7.70 -10.26 9.07
C VAL A 90 7.94 -11.29 10.17
N LYS A 91 8.86 -10.98 11.07
CA LYS A 91 9.02 -11.61 12.39
C LYS A 91 8.85 -10.57 13.47
N PHE A 92 7.94 -10.79 14.42
CA PHE A 92 7.73 -9.88 15.54
C PHE A 92 8.79 -10.03 16.64
N VAL A 93 9.43 -11.20 16.71
CA VAL A 93 10.52 -11.49 17.63
C VAL A 93 11.53 -12.41 16.98
N PRO A 94 12.81 -12.37 17.39
CA PRO A 94 13.87 -13.21 16.79
C PRO A 94 13.58 -14.71 16.86
N GLN A 95 12.86 -15.15 17.90
CA GLN A 95 12.57 -16.55 18.17
C GLN A 95 11.43 -17.13 17.35
N MET A 96 10.73 -16.30 16.53
CA MET A 96 9.69 -16.82 15.65
C MET A 96 10.30 -17.81 14.64
N PRO A 97 9.79 -19.05 14.58
CA PRO A 97 10.33 -20.08 13.70
C PRO A 97 10.06 -19.79 12.22
N VAL A 98 9.01 -19.04 11.94
CA VAL A 98 8.56 -18.68 10.58
C VAL A 98 8.32 -17.19 10.49
N SER A 99 8.51 -16.63 9.30
CA SER A 99 8.04 -15.28 8.96
C SER A 99 6.60 -15.34 8.46
N LEU A 100 5.86 -14.24 8.62
CA LEU A 100 4.47 -14.13 8.22
C LEU A 100 4.31 -13.03 7.18
N ASP A 101 3.44 -13.27 6.22
CA ASP A 101 2.90 -12.23 5.37
C ASP A 101 1.60 -11.73 6.02
N ILE A 102 1.53 -10.41 6.23
CA ILE A 102 0.44 -9.78 6.98
C ILE A 102 -0.18 -8.69 6.13
N THR A 103 -1.49 -8.75 5.95
CA THR A 103 -2.27 -7.69 5.32
C THR A 103 -3.06 -6.94 6.38
N VAL A 104 -2.94 -5.62 6.41
CA VAL A 104 -3.77 -4.70 7.20
C VAL A 104 -4.71 -3.97 6.22
N PRO A 105 -5.95 -4.46 6.03
CA PRO A 105 -6.87 -3.90 5.05
C PRO A 105 -7.60 -2.67 5.60
N GLY A 106 -8.08 -1.80 4.71
CA GLY A 106 -8.98 -0.71 5.09
C GLY A 106 -8.33 0.39 5.95
N VAL A 107 -7.03 0.59 5.80
CA VAL A 107 -6.31 1.72 6.40
C VAL A 107 -6.81 3.00 5.72
N ALA A 108 -7.33 3.95 6.49
CA ALA A 108 -7.78 5.23 5.96
C ALA A 108 -6.59 6.07 5.51
N PHE A 109 -6.74 6.79 4.40
CA PHE A 109 -5.77 7.79 3.97
C PHE A 109 -6.45 9.11 3.63
N LYS A 110 -5.69 10.21 3.76
CA LYS A 110 -6.08 11.56 3.36
C LYS A 110 -4.89 12.28 2.74
N ILE A 111 -5.05 12.74 1.51
CA ILE A 111 -4.07 13.57 0.81
C ILE A 111 -4.15 14.98 1.40
N ILE A 112 -3.05 15.44 2.00
CA ILE A 112 -2.97 16.74 2.67
C ILE A 112 -2.21 17.78 1.85
N SER A 113 -1.38 17.32 0.91
CA SER A 113 -0.71 18.18 -0.06
C SER A 113 -0.47 17.44 -1.37
N LYS A 114 0.15 18.09 -2.35
CA LYS A 114 0.44 17.50 -3.66
C LYS A 114 1.28 16.22 -3.59
N ASN A 115 2.14 16.12 -2.58
CA ASN A 115 3.16 15.09 -2.42
C ASN A 115 3.12 14.42 -1.03
N LYS A 116 2.01 14.53 -0.29
CA LYS A 116 1.90 13.94 1.05
C LYS A 116 0.49 13.47 1.34
N ALA A 117 0.39 12.24 1.84
CA ALA A 117 -0.83 11.67 2.40
C ALA A 117 -0.60 11.23 3.84
N GLU A 118 -1.57 11.47 4.70
CA GLU A 118 -1.64 10.88 6.03
C GLU A 118 -2.39 9.55 5.97
N ILE A 119 -1.93 8.57 6.74
CA ILE A 119 -2.60 7.29 6.93
C ILE A 119 -2.99 7.09 8.39
N SER A 120 -4.13 6.44 8.62
CA SER A 120 -4.62 6.17 9.96
C SER A 120 -5.52 4.94 10.02
N GLY A 121 -5.62 4.34 11.22
CA GLY A 121 -6.47 3.18 11.42
C GLY A 121 -6.62 2.79 12.88
N ASN A 122 -7.75 2.20 13.22
CA ASN A 122 -7.99 1.70 14.57
C ASN A 122 -8.99 0.53 14.54
N GLY A 123 -8.69 -0.54 15.30
CA GLY A 123 -9.56 -1.71 15.36
C GLY A 123 -9.56 -2.56 14.08
N ILE A 124 -8.52 -2.47 13.24
CA ILE A 124 -8.42 -3.23 12.00
C ILE A 124 -7.92 -4.63 12.32
N VAL A 125 -8.65 -5.66 11.89
CA VAL A 125 -8.22 -7.06 12.05
C VAL A 125 -7.24 -7.41 10.92
N PRO A 126 -5.96 -7.70 11.23
CA PRO A 126 -4.99 -8.09 10.22
C PRO A 126 -5.26 -9.50 9.72
N LEU A 127 -4.86 -9.74 8.47
CA LEU A 127 -5.02 -11.04 7.80
C LEU A 127 -3.66 -11.70 7.59
N THR A 128 -3.59 -13.01 7.76
CA THR A 128 -2.47 -13.85 7.35
C THR A 128 -3.02 -15.08 6.64
N GLY A 129 -2.59 -15.31 5.41
CA GLY A 129 -3.14 -16.38 4.58
C GLY A 129 -4.66 -16.26 4.39
N GLY A 130 -5.20 -15.04 4.35
CA GLY A 130 -6.62 -14.76 4.20
C GLY A 130 -7.47 -14.95 5.47
N LYS A 131 -6.86 -15.29 6.62
CA LYS A 131 -7.56 -15.43 7.90
C LYS A 131 -7.32 -14.23 8.79
N GLY A 132 -8.39 -13.73 9.45
CA GLY A 132 -8.30 -12.66 10.42
C GLY A 132 -7.78 -13.13 11.78
N TYR A 133 -6.99 -12.28 12.43
CA TYR A 133 -6.43 -12.53 13.76
C TYR A 133 -6.81 -11.40 14.71
N GLU A 134 -7.98 -11.48 15.33
CA GLU A 134 -8.54 -10.43 16.21
C GLU A 134 -7.64 -10.10 17.39
N MET A 135 -6.90 -11.07 17.94
CA MET A 135 -5.98 -10.85 19.06
C MET A 135 -4.81 -9.92 18.69
N TYR A 136 -4.55 -9.74 17.40
CA TYR A 136 -3.55 -8.81 16.86
C TYR A 136 -4.18 -7.60 16.17
N ALA A 137 -5.44 -7.27 16.53
CA ALA A 137 -6.10 -6.11 15.95
C ALA A 137 -5.19 -4.87 15.99
N VAL A 138 -5.09 -4.20 14.85
CA VAL A 138 -4.28 -2.99 14.70
C VAL A 138 -4.98 -1.82 15.35
N THR A 139 -4.29 -1.16 16.27
CA THR A 139 -4.80 0.04 16.96
C THR A 139 -3.80 1.17 16.88
N GLY A 140 -4.31 2.41 16.91
CA GLY A 140 -3.50 3.62 16.93
C GLY A 140 -2.56 3.75 15.73
N LEU A 141 -2.94 3.21 14.54
CA LEU A 141 -2.17 3.39 13.33
C LEU A 141 -2.21 4.85 12.92
N THR A 142 -1.03 5.45 12.81
CA THR A 142 -0.81 6.80 12.29
C THR A 142 0.50 6.85 11.52
N GLY A 143 0.52 7.57 10.40
CA GLY A 143 1.70 7.68 9.58
C GLY A 143 1.49 8.56 8.35
N GLU A 144 2.47 8.55 7.47
CA GLU A 144 2.49 9.35 6.26
C GLU A 144 3.15 8.62 5.09
N ILE A 145 2.69 8.94 3.90
CA ILE A 145 3.32 8.58 2.63
C ILE A 145 3.73 9.90 1.96
N THR A 146 4.98 9.99 1.53
CA THR A 146 5.53 11.18 0.88
C THR A 146 6.08 10.81 -0.49
N ASP A 147 5.67 11.58 -1.50
CA ASP A 147 6.20 11.53 -2.87
C ASP A 147 7.17 12.70 -3.04
N GLU A 148 8.48 12.44 -2.98
CA GLU A 148 9.49 13.45 -3.21
C GLU A 148 9.72 13.62 -4.71
N ASN A 149 8.94 14.56 -5.29
CA ASN A 149 9.02 14.93 -6.70
C ASN A 149 10.34 15.65 -7.06
N ASP A 150 11.46 14.98 -6.96
CA ASP A 150 12.66 15.41 -7.66
C ASP A 150 12.82 14.56 -8.94
N SER A 151 13.01 15.25 -10.07
CA SER A 151 12.96 14.70 -11.43
C SER A 151 14.09 13.71 -11.76
N SER A 152 14.87 13.26 -10.79
CA SER A 152 16.01 12.38 -11.00
C SER A 152 16.05 11.09 -10.17
N ARG A 153 15.29 10.99 -9.06
CA ARG A 153 15.09 9.74 -8.27
C ARG A 153 13.78 9.83 -7.53
N SER A 154 12.97 8.80 -7.62
CA SER A 154 11.78 8.64 -6.81
C SER A 154 12.19 8.19 -5.41
N ASP A 155 12.41 9.13 -4.50
CA ASP A 155 12.67 8.83 -3.10
C ASP A 155 11.34 8.85 -2.30
N ASP A 156 10.29 8.24 -2.87
CA ASP A 156 9.02 8.12 -2.18
C ASP A 156 9.22 7.33 -0.90
N SER A 157 8.61 7.77 0.17
CA SER A 157 8.80 7.19 1.48
C SER A 157 7.48 6.95 2.20
N ILE A 158 7.48 5.96 3.07
CA ILE A 158 6.38 5.68 3.99
C ILE A 158 6.92 5.54 5.42
N SER A 159 6.24 6.15 6.36
CA SER A 159 6.53 5.97 7.78
C SER A 159 5.25 5.90 8.58
N PHE A 160 5.17 4.96 9.53
CA PHE A 160 4.01 4.85 10.41
C PHE A 160 4.34 4.14 11.72
N SER A 161 3.46 4.33 12.69
CA SER A 161 3.43 3.58 13.94
C SER A 161 2.04 3.00 14.16
N LEU A 162 1.99 1.85 14.83
CA LEU A 162 0.76 1.15 15.17
C LEU A 162 1.01 0.20 16.36
N LYS A 163 -0.03 -0.47 16.84
CA LYS A 163 0.10 -1.64 17.70
C LYS A 163 -0.57 -2.83 17.02
N PHE A 164 0.13 -3.97 16.96
CA PHE A 164 -0.47 -5.27 16.68
C PHE A 164 -0.85 -5.93 18.01
N GLY A 165 -2.13 -5.84 18.41
CA GLY A 165 -2.54 -6.20 19.77
C GLY A 165 -1.77 -5.36 20.82
N ASP A 166 -0.96 -6.02 21.64
CA ASP A 166 -0.14 -5.37 22.69
C ASP A 166 1.28 -4.98 22.22
N TYR A 167 1.62 -5.17 20.94
CA TYR A 167 2.97 -4.95 20.41
C TYR A 167 3.08 -3.61 19.68
N PRO A 168 3.65 -2.57 20.31
CA PRO A 168 3.98 -1.33 19.63
C PRO A 168 4.95 -1.60 18.49
N THR A 169 4.63 -1.10 17.31
CA THR A 169 5.38 -1.36 16.09
C THR A 169 5.53 -0.06 15.30
N SER A 170 6.71 0.16 14.75
CA SER A 170 6.97 1.27 13.82
C SER A 170 7.65 0.77 12.57
N TYR A 171 7.40 1.43 11.45
CA TYR A 171 8.01 1.16 10.16
C TYR A 171 8.44 2.47 9.51
N SER A 172 9.59 2.42 8.83
CA SER A 172 10.06 3.49 7.94
C SER A 172 10.78 2.85 6.75
N GLY A 173 10.34 3.17 5.55
CA GLY A 173 10.89 2.64 4.31
C GLY A 173 10.86 3.66 3.17
N VAL A 174 11.68 3.40 2.17
CA VAL A 174 11.71 4.13 0.90
C VAL A 174 11.25 3.22 -0.22
N GLU A 175 10.79 3.81 -1.31
CA GLU A 175 10.33 3.04 -2.47
C GLU A 175 11.43 2.08 -2.94
N ALA A 176 11.03 0.84 -3.22
CA ALA A 176 11.90 -0.19 -3.77
C ALA A 176 11.84 -0.13 -5.31
N ASP A 177 13.02 -0.12 -5.94
CA ASP A 177 13.18 -0.20 -7.40
C ASP A 177 12.65 -1.53 -7.98
#